data_a74d9f06ffd4e2f998f5fec5134b6197
#
_entry.id   a74d9f06ffd4e2f998f5fec5134b6197
#
_cell.length_a   1.000
_cell.length_b   1.000
_cell.length_c   1.000
_cell.angle_alpha   90.00
_cell.angle_beta   90.00
_cell.angle_gamma   90.00
#
_symmetry.space_group_name_H-M   'P 1'
#
loop_
_entity.id
_entity.type
_entity.pdbx_description
1 polymer ?
#
loop_
_entity_poly.entity_id
_entity_poly.type
_entity_poly.pdbx_seq_one_letter_code
_entity_poly.pdbx_strand_id
1 'polypeptide(L)'
;MVKENRKGDRPCRNWGVAYVQTNDLIERLSKALGDWLTERGYKSGLTPATHNFDEAKLMARWSHKHLAHLVNLGRFGVHHMLITPVGCTGRLGSLVSEVALGEHPLIQTEEACLHKAGKECGNCIKVCPVEALSEDSFERKSCWDRLNENRRAMDYFSNLPQSTHVCGKCAALMPCSFKNPVSGLESSGKVS
;
A
#
# COMPACT_ATOMS: atom_id res chain seq x y z
N MET A 1 12.72 2.06 -11.93
CA MET A 1 11.52 2.66 -11.32
C MET A 1 11.74 3.05 -9.86
N VAL A 2 11.85 2.14 -8.88
CA VAL A 2 11.93 2.52 -7.44
C VAL A 2 13.13 3.41 -7.12
N LYS A 3 14.32 3.07 -7.59
CA LYS A 3 15.53 3.91 -7.45
C LYS A 3 15.36 5.28 -8.09
N GLU A 4 14.69 5.36 -9.23
CA GLU A 4 14.40 6.61 -9.93
C GLU A 4 13.38 7.44 -9.14
N ASN A 5 12.31 6.82 -8.65
CA ASN A 5 11.28 7.51 -7.86
C ASN A 5 11.82 8.06 -6.54
N ARG A 6 12.94 7.55 -6.04
CA ARG A 6 13.57 8.06 -4.81
C ARG A 6 14.29 9.41 -5.02
N LYS A 7 14.70 9.72 -6.26
CA LYS A 7 15.39 10.98 -6.58
C LYS A 7 14.43 12.16 -6.54
N GLY A 8 14.93 13.30 -6.07
CA GLY A 8 14.16 14.54 -5.97
C GLY A 8 12.89 14.41 -5.10
N ASP A 9 12.01 15.38 -5.21
CA ASP A 9 10.78 15.51 -4.42
C ASP A 9 9.50 15.11 -5.20
N ARG A 10 9.59 14.94 -6.54
CA ARG A 10 8.49 14.54 -7.42
C ARG A 10 8.56 13.06 -7.81
N PRO A 11 7.41 12.40 -8.06
CA PRO A 11 7.42 11.03 -8.58
C PRO A 11 7.96 10.98 -10.01
N CYS A 12 8.64 9.90 -10.38
CA CYS A 12 9.03 9.68 -11.76
C CYS A 12 7.86 9.16 -12.62
N ARG A 13 7.96 9.35 -13.95
CA ARG A 13 6.95 8.87 -14.92
C ARG A 13 6.64 7.37 -14.74
N ASN A 14 7.68 6.56 -14.60
CA ASN A 14 7.53 5.11 -14.51
C ASN A 14 6.81 4.67 -13.23
N TRP A 15 6.81 5.48 -12.17
CA TRP A 15 6.02 5.22 -10.96
C TRP A 15 4.51 5.35 -11.23
N GLY A 16 4.10 6.38 -11.99
CA GLY A 16 2.72 6.55 -12.42
C GLY A 16 2.26 5.46 -13.39
N VAL A 17 3.11 5.11 -14.36
CA VAL A 17 2.81 4.01 -15.29
C VAL A 17 2.63 2.68 -14.54
N ALA A 18 3.53 2.35 -13.62
CA ALA A 18 3.42 1.15 -12.82
C ALA A 18 2.16 1.13 -11.93
N TYR A 19 1.74 2.30 -11.42
CA TYR A 19 0.48 2.42 -10.69
C TYR A 19 -0.71 1.98 -11.56
N VAL A 20 -0.82 2.50 -12.78
CA VAL A 20 -1.91 2.15 -13.72
C VAL A 20 -1.85 0.68 -14.10
N GLN A 21 -0.70 0.22 -14.58
CA GLN A 21 -0.53 -1.17 -15.04
C GLN A 21 -0.82 -2.19 -13.94
N THR A 22 -0.45 -1.88 -12.70
CA THR A 22 -0.70 -2.79 -11.57
C THR A 22 -2.17 -2.78 -11.18
N ASN A 23 -2.88 -1.65 -11.29
CA ASN A 23 -4.34 -1.61 -11.09
C ASN A 23 -5.06 -2.47 -12.14
N ASP A 24 -4.69 -2.33 -13.43
CA ASP A 24 -5.27 -3.13 -14.52
C ASP A 24 -5.00 -4.63 -14.31
N LEU A 25 -3.80 -4.98 -13.84
CA LEU A 25 -3.46 -6.36 -13.50
C LEU A 25 -4.33 -6.90 -12.37
N ILE A 26 -4.48 -6.14 -11.27
CA ILE A 26 -5.34 -6.53 -10.13
C ILE A 26 -6.77 -6.75 -10.59
N GLU A 27 -7.31 -5.85 -11.42
CA GLU A 27 -8.67 -5.99 -11.94
C GLU A 27 -8.85 -7.27 -12.76
N ARG A 28 -7.92 -7.55 -13.68
CA ARG A 28 -7.93 -8.80 -14.47
C ARG A 28 -7.82 -10.05 -13.60
N LEU A 29 -6.92 -10.05 -12.61
CA LEU A 29 -6.75 -11.18 -11.69
C LEU A 29 -7.99 -11.38 -10.81
N SER A 30 -8.57 -10.29 -10.30
CA SER A 30 -9.79 -10.36 -9.49
C SER A 30 -10.97 -10.89 -10.31
N LYS A 31 -11.10 -10.43 -11.58
CA LYS A 31 -12.12 -10.94 -12.49
C LYS A 31 -11.93 -12.44 -12.78
N ALA A 32 -10.73 -12.85 -13.15
CA ALA A 32 -10.45 -14.26 -13.44
C ALA A 32 -10.74 -15.17 -12.23
N LEU A 33 -10.40 -14.72 -11.01
CA LEU A 33 -10.72 -15.45 -9.78
C LEU A 33 -12.23 -15.49 -9.54
N GLY A 34 -12.94 -14.38 -9.76
CA GLY A 34 -14.39 -14.31 -9.63
C GLY A 34 -15.11 -15.24 -10.61
N ASP A 35 -14.70 -15.25 -11.87
CA ASP A 35 -15.21 -16.15 -12.91
C ASP A 35 -14.98 -17.62 -12.50
N TRP A 36 -13.78 -17.96 -12.06
CA TRP A 36 -13.40 -19.31 -11.61
C TRP A 36 -14.23 -19.78 -10.41
N LEU A 37 -14.55 -18.91 -9.47
CA LEU A 37 -15.42 -19.20 -8.33
C LEU A 37 -16.87 -19.41 -8.79
N THR A 38 -17.35 -18.58 -9.70
CA THR A 38 -18.72 -18.67 -10.25
C THR A 38 -18.94 -20.00 -11.00
N GLU A 39 -17.96 -20.44 -11.79
CA GLU A 39 -18.00 -21.75 -12.47
C GLU A 39 -18.11 -22.93 -11.48
N ARG A 40 -17.71 -22.73 -10.22
CA ARG A 40 -17.79 -23.71 -9.12
C ARG A 40 -19.00 -23.52 -8.22
N GLY A 41 -19.94 -22.65 -8.62
CA GLY A 41 -21.18 -22.40 -7.93
C GLY A 41 -21.08 -21.42 -6.75
N TYR A 42 -19.94 -20.74 -6.57
CA TYR A 42 -19.78 -19.74 -5.52
C TYR A 42 -19.99 -18.32 -6.08
N LYS A 43 -20.87 -17.55 -5.45
CA LYS A 43 -20.98 -16.13 -5.78
C LYS A 43 -19.77 -15.36 -5.30
N SER A 44 -19.38 -14.37 -6.08
CA SER A 44 -18.31 -13.45 -5.70
C SER A 44 -18.65 -12.01 -6.08
N GLY A 45 -18.17 -11.08 -5.26
CA GLY A 45 -18.25 -9.63 -5.50
C GLY A 45 -16.87 -9.04 -5.68
N LEU A 46 -16.65 -8.32 -6.79
CA LEU A 46 -15.40 -7.64 -7.08
C LEU A 46 -15.43 -6.23 -6.49
N THR A 47 -14.31 -5.80 -5.96
CA THR A 47 -14.12 -4.43 -5.51
C THR A 47 -13.00 -3.79 -6.36
N PRO A 48 -13.36 -2.86 -7.27
CA PRO A 48 -12.37 -2.13 -8.07
C PRO A 48 -11.41 -1.35 -7.17
N ALA A 49 -10.14 -1.26 -7.60
CA ALA A 49 -9.12 -0.48 -6.92
C ALA A 49 -9.40 1.01 -7.09
N THR A 50 -9.69 1.83 -6.19
CA THR A 50 -9.75 3.31 -6.26
C THR A 50 -11.06 3.93 -6.77
N HIS A 51 -12.22 3.32 -6.60
CA HIS A 51 -13.49 3.87 -7.10
C HIS A 51 -14.43 4.46 -6.03
N ASN A 52 -14.20 4.18 -4.76
CA ASN A 52 -15.10 4.54 -3.67
C ASN A 52 -14.48 5.53 -2.67
N PHE A 53 -13.60 6.37 -3.16
CA PHE A 53 -12.88 7.35 -2.34
C PHE A 53 -13.71 8.62 -2.15
N ASP A 54 -13.96 8.97 -0.89
CA ASP A 54 -14.59 10.23 -0.50
C ASP A 54 -13.49 11.29 -0.30
N GLU A 55 -13.39 12.24 -1.21
CA GLU A 55 -12.35 13.28 -1.19
C GLU A 55 -12.52 14.26 -0.02
N ALA A 56 -13.74 14.50 0.44
CA ALA A 56 -13.98 15.39 1.57
C ALA A 56 -13.50 14.79 2.90
N LYS A 57 -13.66 13.47 3.04
CA LYS A 57 -13.24 12.72 4.23
C LYS A 57 -11.84 12.11 4.09
N LEU A 58 -11.28 12.12 2.89
CA LEU A 58 -10.04 11.42 2.52
C LEU A 58 -10.06 9.94 2.93
N MET A 59 -11.20 9.28 2.71
CA MET A 59 -11.44 7.90 3.11
C MET A 59 -12.14 7.11 2.00
N ALA A 60 -11.80 5.85 1.87
CA ALA A 60 -12.55 4.90 1.06
C ALA A 60 -13.56 4.14 1.93
N ARG A 61 -14.75 3.82 1.37
CA ARG A 61 -15.71 2.93 2.04
C ARG A 61 -15.19 1.50 2.14
N TRP A 62 -14.39 1.08 1.18
CA TRP A 62 -13.73 -0.22 1.13
C TRP A 62 -12.23 -0.05 0.97
N SER A 63 -11.45 -0.53 1.90
CA SER A 63 -10.00 -0.33 1.90
C SER A 63 -9.27 -1.67 1.87
N HIS A 64 -8.71 -2.02 0.70
CA HIS A 64 -7.95 -3.24 0.52
C HIS A 64 -6.82 -3.41 1.54
N LYS A 65 -6.13 -2.33 1.93
CA LYS A 65 -5.05 -2.40 2.92
C LYS A 65 -5.55 -2.70 4.33
N HIS A 66 -6.74 -2.21 4.72
CA HIS A 66 -7.32 -2.54 6.02
C HIS A 66 -7.82 -3.98 6.06
N LEU A 67 -8.45 -4.44 4.98
CA LEU A 67 -8.82 -5.87 4.87
C LEU A 67 -7.60 -6.78 4.92
N ALA A 68 -6.55 -6.44 4.16
CA ALA A 68 -5.31 -7.20 4.19
C ALA A 68 -4.67 -7.23 5.61
N HIS A 69 -4.80 -6.14 6.37
CA HIS A 69 -4.40 -6.12 7.77
C HIS A 69 -5.25 -7.06 8.63
N LEU A 70 -6.59 -7.02 8.48
CA LEU A 70 -7.53 -7.86 9.24
C LEU A 70 -7.31 -9.36 8.97
N VAL A 71 -6.97 -9.73 7.73
CA VAL A 71 -6.63 -11.11 7.38
C VAL A 71 -5.14 -11.44 7.59
N ASN A 72 -4.45 -10.67 8.39
CA ASN A 72 -3.07 -10.90 8.80
C ASN A 72 -2.03 -10.95 7.67
N LEU A 73 -2.30 -10.30 6.53
CA LEU A 73 -1.35 -10.21 5.42
C LEU A 73 -0.18 -9.24 5.70
N GLY A 74 -0.32 -8.35 6.66
CA GLY A 74 0.72 -7.39 7.04
C GLY A 74 0.32 -6.42 8.14
N ARG A 75 1.23 -5.50 8.46
CA ARG A 75 1.08 -4.46 9.49
C ARG A 75 1.32 -3.07 8.91
N PHE A 76 0.63 -2.08 9.47
CA PHE A 76 0.82 -0.70 9.05
C PHE A 76 2.12 -0.12 9.61
N GLY A 77 2.96 0.40 8.71
CA GLY A 77 4.09 1.24 9.12
C GLY A 77 3.66 2.66 9.51
N VAL A 78 4.60 3.44 10.02
CA VAL A 78 4.43 4.89 10.30
C VAL A 78 3.95 5.65 9.05
N HIS A 79 4.37 5.24 7.86
CA HIS A 79 3.94 5.82 6.57
C HIS A 79 2.51 5.40 6.15
N HIS A 80 1.74 4.73 6.99
CA HIS A 80 0.38 4.25 6.72
C HIS A 80 0.23 3.32 5.48
N MET A 81 1.34 2.77 4.97
CA MET A 81 1.32 1.67 4.01
C MET A 81 1.37 0.34 4.75
N LEU A 82 0.76 -0.70 4.17
CA LEU A 82 0.82 -2.04 4.72
C LEU A 82 2.18 -2.68 4.37
N ILE A 83 2.89 -3.15 5.37
CA ILE A 83 4.13 -3.90 5.24
C ILE A 83 3.78 -5.39 5.31
N THR A 84 3.85 -6.05 4.18
CA THR A 84 3.66 -7.49 4.04
C THR A 84 5.01 -8.22 4.18
N PRO A 85 5.06 -9.56 4.19
CA PRO A 85 6.33 -10.30 4.15
C PRO A 85 7.23 -9.88 2.97
N VAL A 86 6.64 -9.45 1.85
CA VAL A 86 7.37 -8.97 0.66
C VAL A 86 7.46 -7.44 0.57
N GLY A 87 7.17 -6.74 1.65
CA GLY A 87 7.33 -5.29 1.79
C GLY A 87 6.07 -4.48 1.50
N CYS A 88 6.25 -3.15 1.37
CA CYS A 88 5.16 -2.18 1.27
C CYS A 88 5.00 -1.53 -0.12
N THR A 89 5.84 -1.86 -1.10
CA THR A 89 5.75 -1.26 -2.46
C THR A 89 4.76 -1.95 -3.38
N GLY A 90 4.11 -3.01 -2.92
CA GLY A 90 3.05 -3.73 -3.63
C GLY A 90 1.72 -2.98 -3.61
N ARG A 91 0.81 -3.40 -4.48
CA ARG A 91 -0.60 -2.99 -4.46
C ARG A 91 -1.47 -4.18 -4.07
N LEU A 92 -2.64 -3.90 -3.55
CA LEU A 92 -3.55 -4.89 -3.00
C LEU A 92 -4.89 -4.83 -3.75
N GLY A 93 -5.46 -5.99 -4.04
CA GLY A 93 -6.83 -6.19 -4.46
C GLY A 93 -7.56 -7.09 -3.46
N SER A 94 -8.88 -7.10 -3.51
CA SER A 94 -9.72 -8.02 -2.75
C SER A 94 -11.00 -8.31 -3.50
N LEU A 95 -11.55 -9.47 -3.26
CA LEU A 95 -12.92 -9.84 -3.61
C LEU A 95 -13.61 -10.48 -2.41
N VAL A 96 -14.92 -10.47 -2.42
CA VAL A 96 -15.75 -11.18 -1.44
C VAL A 96 -16.33 -12.42 -2.11
N SER A 97 -16.38 -13.55 -1.43
CA SER A 97 -16.96 -14.79 -1.95
C SER A 97 -17.73 -15.54 -0.88
N GLU A 98 -18.67 -16.37 -1.32
CA GLU A 98 -19.41 -17.33 -0.48
C GLU A 98 -18.58 -18.57 -0.13
N VAL A 99 -17.40 -18.76 -0.74
CA VAL A 99 -16.56 -19.91 -0.46
C VAL A 99 -16.02 -19.88 0.98
N ALA A 100 -16.22 -20.97 1.70
CA ALA A 100 -15.66 -21.13 3.04
C ALA A 100 -14.18 -21.52 2.94
N LEU A 101 -13.30 -20.64 3.37
CA LEU A 101 -11.85 -20.86 3.37
C LEU A 101 -11.31 -21.48 4.67
N GLY A 102 -12.20 -21.85 5.59
CA GLY A 102 -11.85 -22.33 6.92
C GLY A 102 -11.56 -21.20 7.91
N GLU A 103 -11.06 -21.57 9.08
CA GLU A 103 -10.68 -20.60 10.10
C GLU A 103 -9.37 -19.91 9.69
N HIS A 104 -9.33 -18.61 9.86
CA HIS A 104 -8.14 -17.80 9.63
C HIS A 104 -7.67 -17.21 10.97
N PRO A 105 -6.38 -17.31 11.32
CA PRO A 105 -5.87 -16.68 12.54
C PRO A 105 -6.10 -15.17 12.46
N LEU A 106 -6.77 -14.64 13.48
CA LEU A 106 -6.97 -13.20 13.63
C LEU A 106 -5.63 -12.48 13.78
N ILE A 107 -5.68 -11.17 13.77
CA ILE A 107 -4.53 -10.27 13.73
C ILE A 107 -3.42 -10.71 14.69
N GLN A 108 -2.24 -10.98 14.17
CA GLN A 108 -1.03 -11.16 14.96
C GLN A 108 -0.60 -9.83 15.58
N THR A 109 0.07 -9.89 16.71
CA THR A 109 0.51 -8.70 17.46
C THR A 109 1.90 -8.19 17.05
N GLU A 110 2.67 -9.01 16.32
CA GLU A 110 4.03 -8.65 15.92
C GLU A 110 4.05 -7.50 14.93
N GLU A 111 4.90 -6.53 15.16
CA GLU A 111 5.08 -5.37 14.30
C GLU A 111 5.92 -5.73 13.06
N ALA A 112 5.66 -5.02 11.96
CA ALA A 112 6.45 -5.11 10.73
C ALA A 112 7.25 -3.83 10.44
N CYS A 113 7.02 -2.77 11.19
CA CYS A 113 7.72 -1.51 11.07
C CYS A 113 8.82 -1.43 12.14
N LEU A 114 10.06 -1.19 11.74
CA LEU A 114 11.19 -1.06 12.68
C LEU A 114 10.90 -0.03 13.76
N HIS A 115 10.43 1.16 13.42
CA HIS A 115 10.10 2.20 14.38
C HIS A 115 9.06 1.74 15.41
N LYS A 116 7.94 1.15 14.94
CA LYS A 116 6.90 0.64 15.85
C LYS A 116 7.35 -0.55 16.69
N ALA A 117 8.33 -1.31 16.21
CA ALA A 117 8.99 -2.39 16.95
C ALA A 117 10.08 -1.87 17.91
N GLY A 118 10.14 -0.56 18.18
CA GLY A 118 11.11 0.05 19.09
C GLY A 118 12.56 0.08 18.56
N LYS A 119 12.75 -0.04 17.24
CA LYS A 119 14.06 0.04 16.58
C LYS A 119 14.26 1.40 15.93
N GLU A 120 15.50 1.83 15.83
CA GLU A 120 15.82 3.09 15.16
C GLU A 120 15.42 3.04 13.68
N CYS A 121 14.52 3.94 13.29
CA CYS A 121 14.07 4.16 11.92
C CYS A 121 13.43 5.56 11.85
N GLY A 122 12.62 5.87 10.84
CA GLY A 122 12.02 7.19 10.61
C GLY A 122 12.33 7.68 9.19
N ASN A 123 12.91 6.80 8.36
CA ASN A 123 13.30 7.14 6.99
C ASN A 123 12.13 7.66 6.15
N CYS A 124 10.93 7.11 6.34
CA CYS A 124 9.72 7.54 5.62
C CYS A 124 9.27 8.96 6.04
N ILE A 125 9.49 9.34 7.29
CA ILE A 125 9.21 10.69 7.82
C ILE A 125 10.16 11.70 7.15
N LYS A 126 11.47 11.42 7.23
CA LYS A 126 12.55 12.29 6.70
C LYS A 126 12.44 12.59 5.21
N VAL A 127 11.79 11.71 4.44
CA VAL A 127 11.72 11.85 2.97
C VAL A 127 10.37 12.33 2.47
N CYS A 128 9.43 12.60 3.36
CA CYS A 128 8.13 13.13 2.97
C CYS A 128 8.30 14.58 2.46
N PRO A 129 7.99 14.85 1.18
CA PRO A 129 8.27 16.16 0.59
C PRO A 129 7.33 17.27 1.10
N VAL A 130 6.33 16.92 1.90
CA VAL A 130 5.36 17.84 2.50
C VAL A 130 5.21 17.61 4.01
N GLU A 131 6.15 16.92 4.61
CA GLU A 131 6.21 16.65 6.06
C GLU A 131 4.90 16.11 6.65
N ALA A 132 4.12 15.38 5.83
CA ALA A 132 2.82 14.85 6.22
C ALA A 132 2.90 13.69 7.21
N LEU A 133 4.10 13.20 7.54
CA LEU A 133 4.33 12.06 8.43
C LEU A 133 5.11 12.52 9.65
N SER A 134 4.65 12.15 10.83
CA SER A 134 5.41 12.17 12.07
C SER A 134 5.41 10.77 12.71
N GLU A 135 5.99 10.62 13.88
CA GLU A 135 6.00 9.34 14.60
C GLU A 135 4.58 8.87 14.94
N ASP A 136 3.72 9.82 15.34
CA ASP A 136 2.40 9.55 15.89
C ASP A 136 1.24 10.07 15.04
N SER A 137 1.52 10.79 13.94
CA SER A 137 0.48 11.41 13.13
C SER A 137 0.70 11.31 11.62
N PHE A 138 -0.40 11.45 10.90
CA PHE A 138 -0.40 11.53 9.44
C PHE A 138 -1.39 12.59 8.96
N GLU A 139 -0.83 13.67 8.42
CA GLU A 139 -1.59 14.77 7.83
C GLU A 139 -2.08 14.38 6.43
N ARG A 140 -3.25 13.74 6.39
CA ARG A 140 -3.85 13.22 5.15
C ARG A 140 -4.06 14.30 4.11
N LYS A 141 -4.50 15.49 4.54
CA LYS A 141 -4.78 16.62 3.65
C LYS A 141 -3.52 17.07 2.91
N SER A 142 -2.42 17.29 3.61
CA SER A 142 -1.13 17.67 3.02
C SER A 142 -0.64 16.63 2.02
N CYS A 143 -0.75 15.34 2.38
CA CYS A 143 -0.41 14.24 1.47
C CYS A 143 -1.30 14.25 0.21
N TRP A 144 -2.61 14.41 0.37
CA TRP A 144 -3.57 14.43 -0.74
C TRP A 144 -3.34 15.63 -1.68
N ASP A 145 -3.12 16.81 -1.13
CA ASP A 145 -2.80 18.00 -1.90
C ASP A 145 -1.53 17.81 -2.73
N ARG A 146 -0.51 17.18 -2.17
CA ARG A 146 0.72 16.81 -2.89
C ARG A 146 0.46 15.82 -4.03
N LEU A 147 -0.41 14.83 -3.83
CA LEU A 147 -0.79 13.89 -4.90
C LEU A 147 -1.49 14.63 -6.05
N ASN A 148 -2.42 15.53 -5.74
CA ASN A 148 -3.11 16.36 -6.71
C ASN A 148 -2.17 17.32 -7.43
N GLU A 149 -1.24 17.93 -6.72
CA GLU A 149 -0.21 18.79 -7.30
C GLU A 149 0.68 18.00 -8.27
N ASN A 150 1.17 16.83 -7.88
CA ASN A 150 1.95 15.95 -8.76
C ASN A 150 1.18 15.64 -10.04
N ARG A 151 -0.13 15.33 -9.93
CA ARG A 151 -0.98 15.00 -11.08
C ARG A 151 -1.09 16.16 -12.06
N ARG A 152 -1.19 17.40 -11.56
CA ARG A 152 -1.36 18.61 -12.38
C ARG A 152 -0.04 19.13 -12.94
N ALA A 153 1.02 19.08 -12.14
CA ALA A 153 2.29 19.73 -12.47
C ALA A 153 3.21 18.90 -13.38
N MET A 154 2.93 17.59 -13.55
CA MET A 154 3.79 16.70 -14.31
C MET A 154 3.18 16.34 -15.67
N ASP A 155 3.67 16.96 -16.73
CA ASP A 155 3.20 16.75 -18.10
C ASP A 155 3.16 15.25 -18.49
N TYR A 156 4.12 14.47 -18.03
CA TYR A 156 4.18 13.04 -18.31
C TYR A 156 3.03 12.22 -17.66
N PHE A 157 2.22 12.85 -16.80
CA PHE A 157 1.00 12.23 -16.27
C PHE A 157 -0.26 12.62 -17.05
N SER A 158 -0.17 13.56 -18.01
CA SER A 158 -1.32 14.02 -18.79
C SER A 158 -2.04 12.89 -19.53
N ASN A 159 -1.28 11.90 -20.02
CA ASN A 159 -1.79 10.76 -20.78
C ASN A 159 -2.17 9.57 -19.89
N LEU A 160 -2.12 9.70 -18.56
CA LEU A 160 -2.54 8.67 -17.61
C LEU A 160 -3.97 8.96 -17.10
N PRO A 161 -4.69 7.92 -16.63
CA PRO A 161 -6.02 8.10 -16.05
C PRO A 161 -6.07 9.19 -14.98
N GLN A 162 -7.19 9.91 -14.87
CA GLN A 162 -7.38 10.99 -13.88
C GLN A 162 -7.18 10.50 -12.43
N SER A 163 -7.45 9.24 -12.16
CA SER A 163 -7.23 8.58 -10.86
C SER A 163 -5.76 8.31 -10.53
N THR A 164 -4.79 8.71 -11.38
CA THR A 164 -3.36 8.50 -11.14
C THR A 164 -2.81 9.51 -10.12
N HIS A 165 -3.11 9.29 -8.85
CA HIS A 165 -2.62 10.11 -7.74
C HIS A 165 -1.44 9.41 -7.08
N VAL A 166 -0.22 9.82 -7.40
CA VAL A 166 1.00 9.13 -6.98
C VAL A 166 2.08 10.07 -6.41
N CYS A 167 2.81 9.54 -5.45
CA CYS A 167 4.04 10.13 -4.91
C CYS A 167 5.06 9.00 -4.61
N GLY A 168 4.78 8.15 -3.62
CA GLY A 168 5.57 6.96 -3.30
C GLY A 168 6.92 7.23 -2.64
N LYS A 169 7.23 8.47 -2.25
CA LYS A 169 8.53 8.80 -1.61
C LYS A 169 8.74 8.04 -0.31
N CYS A 170 7.71 7.97 0.53
CA CYS A 170 7.76 7.26 1.81
C CYS A 170 7.82 5.72 1.69
N ALA A 171 7.59 5.15 0.50
CA ALA A 171 7.69 3.72 0.25
C ALA A 171 8.91 3.30 -0.59
N ALA A 172 9.54 4.25 -1.30
CA ALA A 172 10.64 3.95 -2.21
C ALA A 172 11.99 3.85 -1.48
N LEU A 173 12.64 2.69 -1.54
CA LEU A 173 13.93 2.38 -0.92
C LEU A 173 13.97 2.57 0.61
N MET A 174 12.87 2.27 1.27
CA MET A 174 12.81 2.14 2.71
C MET A 174 13.26 0.72 3.14
N PRO A 175 13.66 0.50 4.39
CA PRO A 175 13.95 -0.85 4.89
C PRO A 175 12.79 -1.84 4.66
N CYS A 176 11.55 -1.33 4.70
CA CYS A 176 10.31 -2.08 4.49
C CYS A 176 9.81 -2.11 3.03
N SER A 177 10.56 -1.59 2.05
CA SER A 177 10.09 -1.53 0.66
C SER A 177 9.82 -2.90 0.06
N PHE A 178 10.70 -3.88 0.31
CA PHE A 178 10.69 -5.19 -0.36
C PHE A 178 10.74 -6.39 0.59
N LYS A 179 10.57 -6.15 1.88
CA LYS A 179 10.54 -7.19 2.93
C LYS A 179 9.87 -6.66 4.19
N ASN A 180 9.49 -7.55 5.09
CA ASN A 180 9.26 -7.20 6.48
C ASN A 180 10.64 -7.06 7.15
N PRO A 181 11.07 -5.85 7.55
CA PRO A 181 12.40 -5.65 8.10
C PRO A 181 12.54 -6.08 9.57
N VAL A 182 11.43 -6.41 10.24
CA VAL A 182 11.41 -6.90 11.63
C VAL A 182 11.57 -8.41 11.66
N SER A 183 10.98 -9.13 10.70
CA SER A 183 11.12 -10.58 10.62
C SER A 183 12.60 -10.96 10.46
N GLY A 184 13.09 -11.76 11.39
CA GLY A 184 14.50 -12.20 11.45
C GLY A 184 15.39 -11.44 12.44
N LEU A 185 14.90 -10.36 13.07
CA LEU A 185 15.65 -9.69 14.15
C LEU A 185 15.58 -10.47 15.48
N GLU A 186 14.56 -11.30 15.66
CA GLU A 186 14.35 -12.11 16.87
C GLU A 186 15.29 -13.33 16.96
N SER A 187 15.89 -13.75 15.85
CA SER A 187 16.80 -14.91 15.81
C SER A 187 18.22 -14.59 16.27
N SER A 188 18.59 -13.31 16.44
CA SER A 188 19.94 -12.91 16.85
C SER A 188 20.09 -12.63 18.36
N GLY A 189 19.04 -12.82 19.16
CA GLY A 189 19.01 -12.47 20.59
C GLY A 189 18.95 -13.64 21.56
N LYS A 190 19.14 -14.89 21.13
CA LYS A 190 19.24 -16.05 22.04
C LYS A 190 20.49 -16.87 21.73
N VAL A 191 21.64 -16.36 22.15
CA VAL A 191 22.82 -17.12 22.43
C VAL A 191 23.43 -16.57 23.74
N SER A 192 23.04 -17.15 24.82
CA SER A 192 23.86 -17.33 26.04
C SER A 192 23.14 -18.24 27.00
#